data_d22eae47387085d9fa27cf10ef7da849
#
_entry.id   d22eae47387085d9fa27cf10ef7da849
#
_cell.length_a   1.000
_cell.length_b   1.000
_cell.length_c   1.000
_cell.angle_alpha   90.00
_cell.angle_beta   90.00
_cell.angle_gamma   90.00
#
_symmetry.space_group_name_H-M   'P 1'
#
loop_
_entity.id
_entity.type
_entity.pdbx_description
1 polymer ?
#
loop_
_entity_poly.entity_id
_entity_poly.type
_entity_poly.pdbx_seq_one_letter_code
_entity_poly.pdbx_strand_id
1 'polypeptide(L)'
;MKILALDFDGVIVDSVLDSLFVGHNTYLRLYGREVKENFGGELFTFENWEKIKRNYQKEIKYYRTLRPYIRGATDYGLIQKLMEEKKVIESQEEFDNYRNSVDFDFEDYEKEFYKERERLQNIDYRAWFNLEPPYPKIIQGMKKLLEEEIKIVIATSNRRKAITKSFTPEYFGFTIEPKDILDKRFGEDKSEQMIHIVKFYKVNFEDIYFVDDQVSHLIQTRPLGIKVILAGWSYATEAQKEEARKQDILVIEREEDFYIIIKNALMK
;
A
#
# COMPACT_ATOMS: atom_id res chain seq x y z
N MET A 1 -26.93 2.03 -4.36
CA MET A 1 -25.88 2.98 -3.86
C MET A 1 -24.54 2.50 -4.41
N LYS A 2 -23.80 3.37 -5.07
CA LYS A 2 -22.47 3.03 -5.56
C LYS A 2 -21.42 3.26 -4.48
N ILE A 3 -20.41 2.39 -4.43
CA ILE A 3 -19.32 2.42 -3.44
C ILE A 3 -17.99 2.52 -4.17
N LEU A 4 -17.17 3.47 -3.73
CA LEU A 4 -15.76 3.55 -4.11
C LEU A 4 -14.92 2.87 -3.03
N ALA A 5 -14.36 1.73 -3.34
CA ALA A 5 -13.39 1.03 -2.49
C ALA A 5 -11.97 1.41 -2.93
N LEU A 6 -11.14 1.85 -1.99
CA LEU A 6 -9.76 2.27 -2.24
C LEU A 6 -8.80 1.43 -1.40
N ASP A 7 -7.71 0.94 -2.00
CA ASP A 7 -6.58 0.54 -1.18
C ASP A 7 -5.93 1.78 -0.55
N PHE A 8 -5.07 1.57 0.44
CA PHE A 8 -4.40 2.66 1.17
C PHE A 8 -2.99 2.91 0.63
N ASP A 9 -2.13 1.89 0.75
CA ASP A 9 -0.73 1.95 0.34
C ASP A 9 -0.62 1.99 -1.18
N GLY A 10 0.04 3.00 -1.74
CA GLY A 10 0.17 3.15 -3.20
C GLY A 10 -1.07 3.72 -3.92
N VAL A 11 -2.20 3.85 -3.23
CA VAL A 11 -3.40 4.49 -3.79
C VAL A 11 -3.64 5.85 -3.16
N ILE A 12 -3.65 5.92 -1.84
CA ILE A 12 -3.91 7.16 -1.08
C ILE A 12 -2.60 7.82 -0.65
N VAL A 13 -1.60 7.01 -0.27
CA VAL A 13 -0.29 7.46 0.23
C VAL A 13 0.86 6.77 -0.50
N ASP A 14 2.01 7.46 -0.62
CA ASP A 14 3.29 6.84 -0.98
C ASP A 14 3.96 6.27 0.28
N SER A 15 3.74 4.98 0.56
CA SER A 15 4.25 4.30 1.75
C SER A 15 5.66 3.69 1.58
N VAL A 16 6.40 4.05 0.53
CA VAL A 16 7.74 3.48 0.30
C VAL A 16 8.69 3.80 1.44
N LEU A 17 8.71 5.04 1.94
CA LEU A 17 9.65 5.42 3.00
C LEU A 17 9.22 4.89 4.36
N ASP A 18 7.92 4.79 4.65
CA ASP A 18 7.43 4.12 5.86
C ASP A 18 7.82 2.65 5.86
N SER A 19 7.49 1.93 4.80
CA SER A 19 7.79 0.50 4.68
C SER A 19 9.30 0.21 4.71
N LEU A 20 10.12 1.08 4.11
CA LEU A 20 11.57 0.99 4.21
C LEU A 20 12.05 1.20 5.65
N PHE A 21 11.58 2.25 6.31
CA PHE A 21 12.00 2.61 7.66
C PHE A 21 11.64 1.50 8.67
N VAL A 22 10.37 1.09 8.66
CA VAL A 22 9.87 0.02 9.54
C VAL A 22 10.53 -1.32 9.19
N GLY A 23 10.56 -1.64 7.89
CA GLY A 23 11.09 -2.92 7.40
C GLY A 23 12.57 -3.10 7.71
N HIS A 24 13.38 -2.07 7.50
CA HIS A 24 14.80 -2.09 7.83
C HIS A 24 15.05 -2.28 9.34
N ASN A 25 14.37 -1.50 10.16
CA ASN A 25 14.51 -1.61 11.60
C ASN A 25 14.10 -2.99 12.13
N THR A 26 12.99 -3.53 11.60
CA THR A 26 12.52 -4.87 11.94
C THR A 26 13.56 -5.92 11.56
N TYR A 27 14.07 -5.85 10.34
CA TYR A 27 15.05 -6.79 9.83
C TYR A 27 16.33 -6.80 10.67
N LEU A 28 16.87 -5.62 10.98
CA LEU A 28 18.05 -5.50 11.84
C LEU A 28 17.82 -6.05 13.27
N ARG A 29 16.61 -5.89 13.82
CA ARG A 29 16.31 -6.40 15.17
C ARG A 29 16.18 -7.91 15.21
N LEU A 30 15.64 -8.52 14.16
CA LEU A 30 15.43 -9.98 14.08
C LEU A 30 16.71 -10.73 13.68
N TYR A 31 17.37 -10.26 12.62
CA TYR A 31 18.47 -10.99 12.00
C TYR A 31 19.84 -10.46 12.40
N GLY A 32 19.85 -9.35 13.12
CA GLY A 32 20.98 -8.89 13.87
C GLY A 32 22.08 -8.21 13.09
N ARG A 33 23.19 -8.10 13.80
CA ARG A 33 24.34 -7.24 13.50
C ARG A 33 25.25 -7.74 12.38
N GLU A 34 24.92 -8.85 11.75
CA GLU A 34 25.66 -9.39 10.60
C GLU A 34 25.32 -8.66 9.30
N VAL A 35 24.17 -7.96 9.27
CA VAL A 35 23.64 -7.19 8.15
C VAL A 35 24.32 -5.82 8.07
N LYS A 36 25.59 -5.78 7.77
CA LYS A 36 26.33 -4.49 7.66
C LYS A 36 26.18 -3.79 6.32
N GLU A 37 25.62 -4.44 5.32
CA GLU A 37 25.62 -3.91 3.94
C GLU A 37 24.46 -2.95 3.67
N ASN A 38 23.28 -3.17 4.26
CA ASN A 38 22.16 -2.28 4.08
C ASN A 38 22.27 -1.08 5.02
N PHE A 39 22.38 0.12 4.43
CA PHE A 39 22.37 1.39 5.16
C PHE A 39 23.40 1.47 6.30
N GLY A 40 24.55 0.78 6.16
CA GLY A 40 25.60 0.77 7.17
C GLY A 40 25.26 0.02 8.47
N GLY A 41 24.16 -0.74 8.50
CA GLY A 41 23.71 -1.46 9.70
C GLY A 41 23.20 -0.56 10.83
N GLU A 42 22.89 0.72 10.54
CA GLU A 42 22.32 1.66 11.51
C GLU A 42 20.80 1.49 11.58
N LEU A 43 20.22 1.46 12.80
CA LEU A 43 18.78 1.61 12.97
C LEU A 43 18.35 3.02 12.54
N PHE A 44 17.23 3.10 11.82
CA PHE A 44 16.63 4.39 11.48
C PHE A 44 15.89 4.98 12.68
N THR A 45 16.12 6.26 12.89
CA THR A 45 15.41 7.10 13.86
C THR A 45 14.95 8.38 13.17
N PHE A 46 13.96 9.07 13.73
CA PHE A 46 13.51 10.34 13.14
C PHE A 46 14.63 11.39 13.13
N GLU A 47 15.59 11.32 14.08
CA GLU A 47 16.73 12.23 14.17
C GLU A 47 17.79 11.96 13.08
N ASN A 48 18.05 10.67 12.73
CA ASN A 48 19.08 10.36 11.73
C ASN A 48 18.51 10.23 10.31
N TRP A 49 17.17 10.22 10.12
CA TRP A 49 16.52 9.92 8.86
C TRP A 49 16.94 10.82 7.69
N GLU A 50 17.09 12.12 7.92
CA GLU A 50 17.56 13.04 6.89
C GLU A 50 19.00 12.77 6.43
N LYS A 51 19.87 12.34 7.36
CA LYS A 51 21.24 11.88 7.04
C LYS A 51 21.18 10.59 6.22
N ILE A 52 20.33 9.63 6.60
CA ILE A 52 20.16 8.36 5.88
C ILE A 52 19.69 8.64 4.44
N LYS A 53 18.64 9.42 4.24
CA LYS A 53 18.13 9.77 2.91
C LYS A 53 19.20 10.39 2.00
N ARG A 54 20.05 11.26 2.54
CA ARG A 54 21.12 11.90 1.75
C ARG A 54 22.23 10.92 1.38
N ASN A 55 22.61 10.03 2.29
CA ASN A 55 23.77 9.14 2.11
C ASN A 55 23.45 7.90 1.27
N TYR A 56 22.19 7.43 1.29
CA TYR A 56 21.77 6.13 0.72
C TYR A 56 20.69 6.28 -0.36
N GLN A 57 20.80 7.30 -1.20
CA GLN A 57 19.82 7.57 -2.27
C GLN A 57 19.71 6.41 -3.27
N LYS A 58 20.82 5.71 -3.55
CA LYS A 58 20.84 4.57 -4.48
C LYS A 58 20.08 3.38 -3.93
N GLU A 59 20.28 3.10 -2.64
CA GLU A 59 19.63 2.02 -1.90
C GLU A 59 18.13 2.29 -1.77
N ILE A 60 17.73 3.53 -1.46
CA ILE A 60 16.32 3.94 -1.42
C ILE A 60 15.68 3.83 -2.81
N LYS A 61 16.40 4.26 -3.87
CA LYS A 61 15.92 4.09 -5.24
C LYS A 61 15.74 2.62 -5.60
N TYR A 62 16.70 1.77 -5.25
CA TYR A 62 16.60 0.33 -5.46
C TYR A 62 15.43 -0.27 -4.69
N TYR A 63 15.26 0.06 -3.41
CA TYR A 63 14.08 -0.35 -2.62
C TYR A 63 12.77 0.03 -3.35
N ARG A 64 12.67 1.24 -3.88
CA ARG A 64 11.50 1.71 -4.62
C ARG A 64 11.22 0.87 -5.87
N THR A 65 12.25 0.36 -6.57
CA THR A 65 12.03 -0.51 -7.75
C THR A 65 11.45 -1.88 -7.40
N LEU A 66 11.60 -2.33 -6.16
CA LEU A 66 11.05 -3.60 -5.68
C LEU A 66 9.63 -3.46 -5.12
N ARG A 67 9.18 -2.22 -4.81
CA ARG A 67 7.86 -1.97 -4.22
C ARG A 67 6.68 -2.51 -5.05
N PRO A 68 6.71 -2.47 -6.40
CA PRO A 68 5.64 -3.01 -7.24
C PRO A 68 5.32 -4.49 -7.04
N TYR A 69 6.25 -5.27 -6.49
CA TYR A 69 6.12 -6.72 -6.33
C TYR A 69 5.62 -7.12 -4.93
N ILE A 70 5.51 -6.16 -4.00
CA ILE A 70 5.14 -6.38 -2.60
C ILE A 70 3.63 -6.48 -2.45
N ARG A 71 3.14 -7.56 -1.84
CA ARG A 71 1.71 -7.78 -1.57
C ARG A 71 1.32 -7.54 -0.12
N GLY A 72 2.27 -7.62 0.81
CA GLY A 72 1.99 -7.46 2.23
C GLY A 72 3.22 -7.25 3.09
N ALA A 73 3.00 -7.10 4.39
CA ALA A 73 4.08 -6.77 5.34
C ALA A 73 5.19 -7.83 5.41
N THR A 74 4.87 -9.09 5.17
CA THR A 74 5.82 -10.19 5.11
C THR A 74 6.94 -9.97 4.09
N ASP A 75 6.60 -9.33 2.96
CA ASP A 75 7.52 -9.20 1.83
C ASP A 75 8.56 -8.10 2.02
N TYR A 76 8.35 -7.15 2.96
CA TYR A 76 9.36 -6.10 3.23
C TYR A 76 10.67 -6.66 3.78
N GLY A 77 10.64 -7.79 4.49
CA GLY A 77 11.85 -8.49 4.91
C GLY A 77 12.63 -9.09 3.75
N LEU A 78 11.91 -9.57 2.72
CA LEU A 78 12.56 -10.08 1.51
C LEU A 78 13.29 -8.99 0.74
N ILE A 79 12.73 -7.77 0.70
CA ILE A 79 13.44 -6.64 0.07
C ILE A 79 14.78 -6.40 0.78
N GLN A 80 14.83 -6.45 2.12
CA GLN A 80 16.08 -6.27 2.85
C GLN A 80 17.10 -7.35 2.47
N LYS A 81 16.65 -8.60 2.34
CA LYS A 81 17.50 -9.72 1.92
C LYS A 81 17.97 -9.59 0.46
N LEU A 82 17.07 -9.19 -0.45
CA LEU A 82 17.42 -8.89 -1.85
C LEU A 82 18.48 -7.78 -1.96
N MET A 83 18.37 -6.76 -1.09
CA MET A 83 19.35 -5.68 -1.02
C MET A 83 20.73 -6.15 -0.57
N GLU A 84 20.78 -7.04 0.43
CA GLU A 84 22.04 -7.66 0.87
C GLU A 84 22.70 -8.49 -0.23
N GLU A 85 21.91 -9.29 -0.91
CA GLU A 85 22.36 -10.14 -2.01
C GLU A 85 22.61 -9.34 -3.31
N LYS A 86 22.26 -8.05 -3.35
CA LYS A 86 22.34 -7.16 -4.53
C LYS A 86 21.63 -7.78 -5.75
N LYS A 87 20.55 -8.50 -5.49
CA LYS A 87 19.81 -9.26 -6.49
C LYS A 87 18.80 -8.37 -7.21
N VAL A 88 18.82 -8.37 -8.53
CA VAL A 88 17.87 -7.64 -9.36
C VAL A 88 16.62 -8.50 -9.56
N ILE A 89 15.45 -7.89 -9.41
CA ILE A 89 14.13 -8.48 -9.68
C ILE A 89 13.44 -7.58 -10.71
N GLU A 90 13.04 -8.16 -11.83
CA GLU A 90 12.43 -7.45 -12.95
C GLU A 90 10.97 -7.83 -13.20
N SER A 91 10.50 -8.91 -12.53
CA SER A 91 9.14 -9.41 -12.69
C SER A 91 8.54 -9.93 -11.38
N GLN A 92 7.20 -10.01 -11.34
CA GLN A 92 6.49 -10.64 -10.23
C GLN A 92 6.86 -12.12 -10.09
N GLU A 93 7.02 -12.81 -11.21
CA GLU A 93 7.41 -14.23 -11.22
C GLU A 93 8.80 -14.44 -10.57
N GLU A 94 9.77 -13.61 -10.89
CA GLU A 94 11.09 -13.67 -10.27
C GLU A 94 11.02 -13.39 -8.76
N PHE A 95 10.22 -12.41 -8.35
CA PHE A 95 10.00 -12.12 -6.94
C PHE A 95 9.37 -13.31 -6.21
N ASP A 96 8.33 -13.91 -6.81
CA ASP A 96 7.63 -15.06 -6.23
C ASP A 96 8.53 -16.30 -6.16
N ASN A 97 9.34 -16.56 -7.19
CA ASN A 97 10.34 -17.62 -7.20
C ASN A 97 11.38 -17.41 -6.09
N TYR A 98 11.88 -16.19 -5.92
CA TYR A 98 12.79 -15.86 -4.84
C TYR A 98 12.12 -16.09 -3.48
N ARG A 99 10.91 -15.56 -3.27
CA ARG A 99 10.13 -15.73 -2.05
C ARG A 99 9.97 -17.19 -1.66
N ASN A 100 9.70 -18.07 -2.63
CA ASN A 100 9.50 -19.49 -2.41
C ASN A 100 10.81 -20.27 -2.18
N SER A 101 11.95 -19.73 -2.56
CA SER A 101 13.27 -20.37 -2.43
C SER A 101 14.03 -20.00 -1.15
N VAL A 102 13.65 -18.91 -0.50
CA VAL A 102 14.38 -18.37 0.63
C VAL A 102 13.87 -18.96 1.93
N ASP A 103 14.81 -19.32 2.83
CA ASP A 103 14.50 -19.66 4.21
C ASP A 103 14.30 -18.37 5.00
N PHE A 104 13.04 -18.06 5.31
CA PHE A 104 12.65 -16.81 5.95
C PHE A 104 11.39 -17.00 6.80
N ASP A 105 11.42 -16.58 8.06
CA ASP A 105 10.27 -16.62 8.94
C ASP A 105 9.35 -15.43 8.69
N PHE A 106 8.40 -15.63 7.75
CA PHE A 106 7.45 -14.61 7.33
C PHE A 106 6.49 -14.19 8.44
N GLU A 107 6.08 -15.13 9.29
CA GLU A 107 5.10 -14.87 10.35
C GLU A 107 5.72 -14.02 11.47
N ASP A 108 6.90 -14.41 11.96
CA ASP A 108 7.59 -13.64 13.00
C ASP A 108 8.00 -12.26 12.48
N TYR A 109 8.48 -12.18 11.23
CA TYR A 109 8.79 -10.89 10.61
C TYR A 109 7.57 -9.96 10.53
N GLU A 110 6.41 -10.44 10.06
CA GLU A 110 5.20 -9.63 9.98
C GLU A 110 4.76 -9.12 11.35
N LYS A 111 4.79 -9.98 12.35
CA LYS A 111 4.44 -9.62 13.72
C LYS A 111 5.34 -8.51 14.28
N GLU A 112 6.65 -8.64 14.11
CA GLU A 112 7.62 -7.65 14.58
C GLU A 112 7.58 -6.36 13.75
N PHE A 113 7.30 -6.44 12.43
CA PHE A 113 7.08 -5.28 11.56
C PHE A 113 5.95 -4.38 12.11
N TYR A 114 4.82 -4.97 12.45
CA TYR A 114 3.70 -4.19 13.00
C TYR A 114 3.97 -3.67 14.41
N LYS A 115 4.77 -4.35 15.24
CA LYS A 115 5.21 -3.83 16.53
C LYS A 115 6.13 -2.62 16.37
N GLU A 116 7.09 -2.70 15.44
CA GLU A 116 8.00 -1.59 15.16
C GLU A 116 7.23 -0.39 14.61
N ARG A 117 6.29 -0.59 13.68
CA ARG A 117 5.41 0.47 13.18
C ARG A 117 4.63 1.15 14.31
N GLU A 118 3.99 0.37 15.19
CA GLU A 118 3.25 0.90 16.34
C GLU A 118 4.19 1.67 17.30
N ARG A 119 5.40 1.17 17.52
CA ARG A 119 6.42 1.84 18.35
C ARG A 119 6.77 3.21 17.77
N LEU A 120 7.04 3.31 16.48
CA LEU A 120 7.39 4.56 15.80
C LEU A 120 6.22 5.56 15.82
N GLN A 121 5.00 5.11 15.56
CA GLN A 121 3.79 5.95 15.66
C GLN A 121 3.58 6.50 17.07
N ASN A 122 3.92 5.73 18.10
CA ASN A 122 3.79 6.18 19.50
C ASN A 122 4.91 7.16 19.92
N ILE A 123 6.09 7.11 19.28
CA ILE A 123 7.18 8.08 19.53
C ILE A 123 6.78 9.45 18.98
N ASP A 124 6.47 9.51 17.69
CA ASP A 124 6.06 10.75 17.04
C ASP A 124 5.22 10.42 15.79
N TYR A 125 3.90 10.51 15.94
CA TYR A 125 2.98 10.21 14.85
C TYR A 125 3.14 11.17 13.66
N ARG A 126 3.45 12.45 13.91
CA ARG A 126 3.61 13.43 12.84
C ARG A 126 4.88 13.16 12.02
N ALA A 127 5.99 12.84 12.69
CA ALA A 127 7.22 12.44 12.01
C ALA A 127 7.02 11.15 11.21
N TRP A 128 6.31 10.17 11.80
CA TRP A 128 5.94 8.93 11.09
C TRP A 128 5.04 9.20 9.88
N PHE A 129 4.01 10.02 10.03
CA PHE A 129 3.10 10.38 8.93
C PHE A 129 3.84 11.02 7.74
N ASN A 130 4.91 11.76 7.98
CA ASN A 130 5.75 12.32 6.93
C ASN A 130 6.56 11.28 6.13
N LEU A 131 6.64 10.02 6.61
CA LEU A 131 7.24 8.90 5.86
C LEU A 131 6.28 8.32 4.81
N GLU A 132 4.99 8.56 4.94
CA GLU A 132 3.95 8.12 4.01
C GLU A 132 3.12 9.30 3.47
N PRO A 133 3.75 10.22 2.69
CA PRO A 133 3.06 11.39 2.20
C PRO A 133 1.85 11.00 1.35
N PRO A 134 0.69 11.63 1.57
CA PRO A 134 -0.48 11.39 0.74
C PRO A 134 -0.28 11.94 -0.67
N TYR A 135 -0.90 11.29 -1.66
CA TYR A 135 -1.02 11.84 -3.01
C TYR A 135 -2.00 13.03 -2.99
N PRO A 136 -1.53 14.28 -3.22
CA PRO A 136 -2.36 15.46 -2.95
C PRO A 136 -3.65 15.52 -3.78
N LYS A 137 -3.62 15.06 -5.03
CA LYS A 137 -4.79 15.07 -5.91
C LYS A 137 -5.79 13.97 -5.56
N ILE A 138 -5.31 12.84 -5.04
CA ILE A 138 -6.18 11.79 -4.51
C ILE A 138 -6.93 12.30 -3.29
N ILE A 139 -6.25 12.91 -2.31
CA ILE A 139 -6.90 13.51 -1.13
C ILE A 139 -7.92 14.57 -1.54
N GLN A 140 -7.57 15.46 -2.48
CA GLN A 140 -8.49 16.46 -3.00
C GLN A 140 -9.71 15.82 -3.70
N GLY A 141 -9.48 14.77 -4.49
CA GLY A 141 -10.52 14.01 -5.17
C GLY A 141 -11.46 13.30 -4.20
N MET A 142 -10.91 12.60 -3.20
CA MET A 142 -11.70 11.95 -2.15
C MET A 142 -12.60 12.95 -1.41
N LYS A 143 -12.05 14.11 -1.04
CA LYS A 143 -12.83 15.16 -0.36
C LYS A 143 -14.02 15.61 -1.21
N LYS A 144 -13.82 15.89 -2.49
CA LYS A 144 -14.91 16.26 -3.41
C LYS A 144 -15.95 15.15 -3.55
N LEU A 145 -15.53 13.89 -3.66
CA LEU A 145 -16.46 12.75 -3.76
C LEU A 145 -17.27 12.58 -2.47
N LEU A 146 -16.68 12.82 -1.30
CA LEU A 146 -17.41 12.83 -0.02
C LEU A 146 -18.41 13.97 0.07
N GLU A 147 -18.08 15.17 -0.42
CA GLU A 147 -18.99 16.30 -0.53
C GLU A 147 -20.18 16.02 -1.49
N GLU A 148 -19.99 15.13 -2.47
CA GLU A 148 -21.03 14.62 -3.37
C GLU A 148 -21.75 13.37 -2.83
N GLU A 149 -21.60 13.08 -1.55
CA GLU A 149 -22.23 11.95 -0.82
C GLU A 149 -21.86 10.56 -1.38
N ILE A 150 -20.73 10.45 -2.11
CA ILE A 150 -20.23 9.16 -2.56
C ILE A 150 -19.68 8.38 -1.38
N LYS A 151 -20.15 7.15 -1.21
CA LYS A 151 -19.65 6.26 -0.17
C LYS A 151 -18.24 5.78 -0.50
N ILE A 152 -17.27 6.14 0.35
CA ILE A 152 -15.89 5.67 0.25
C ILE A 152 -15.65 4.63 1.34
N VAL A 153 -15.03 3.51 0.97
CA VAL A 153 -14.59 2.43 1.86
C VAL A 153 -13.10 2.18 1.60
N ILE A 154 -12.33 2.03 2.65
CA ILE A 154 -10.90 1.68 2.53
C ILE A 154 -10.78 0.17 2.65
N ALA A 155 -10.18 -0.47 1.66
CA ALA A 155 -9.97 -1.92 1.61
C ALA A 155 -8.46 -2.20 1.56
N THR A 156 -7.84 -2.42 2.72
CA THR A 156 -6.38 -2.49 2.85
C THR A 156 -5.89 -3.77 3.51
N SER A 157 -4.68 -4.22 3.19
CA SER A 157 -3.96 -5.24 3.93
C SER A 157 -3.29 -4.68 5.21
N ASN A 158 -3.23 -3.35 5.34
CA ASN A 158 -2.68 -2.69 6.53
C ASN A 158 -3.62 -2.86 7.74
N ARG A 159 -3.08 -2.70 8.96
CA ARG A 159 -3.92 -2.73 10.17
C ARG A 159 -4.74 -1.45 10.28
N ARG A 160 -6.06 -1.57 10.50
CA ARG A 160 -6.97 -0.43 10.70
C ARG A 160 -6.41 0.59 11.70
N LYS A 161 -5.94 0.12 12.86
CA LYS A 161 -5.39 0.97 13.93
C LYS A 161 -4.25 1.86 13.40
N ALA A 162 -3.42 1.36 12.49
CA ALA A 162 -2.27 2.08 11.97
C ALA A 162 -2.67 3.29 11.11
N ILE A 163 -3.77 3.19 10.36
CA ILE A 163 -4.15 4.20 9.37
C ILE A 163 -5.34 5.08 9.77
N THR A 164 -6.12 4.68 10.80
CA THR A 164 -7.34 5.43 11.20
C THR A 164 -7.03 6.88 11.54
N LYS A 165 -5.89 7.16 12.17
CA LYS A 165 -5.51 8.52 12.56
C LYS A 165 -5.23 9.42 11.36
N SER A 166 -4.81 8.86 10.22
CA SER A 166 -4.61 9.62 8.99
C SER A 166 -5.93 10.19 8.46
N PHE A 167 -7.05 9.48 8.66
CA PHE A 167 -8.39 9.91 8.26
C PHE A 167 -9.03 10.83 9.29
N THR A 168 -8.34 11.91 9.64
CA THR A 168 -8.83 12.96 10.53
C THR A 168 -8.67 14.34 9.88
N PRO A 169 -9.40 15.38 10.35
CA PRO A 169 -9.24 16.74 9.86
C PRO A 169 -7.80 17.28 9.98
N GLU A 170 -7.04 16.79 10.97
CA GLU A 170 -5.65 17.21 11.21
C GLU A 170 -4.69 16.73 10.08
N TYR A 171 -4.91 15.51 9.53
CA TYR A 171 -3.97 14.91 8.58
C TYR A 171 -4.49 14.98 7.14
N PHE A 172 -5.62 14.31 6.82
CA PHE A 172 -6.18 14.32 5.47
C PHE A 172 -7.23 15.41 5.22
N GLY A 173 -7.67 16.13 6.27
CA GLY A 173 -8.66 17.19 6.15
C GLY A 173 -10.12 16.71 6.08
N PHE A 174 -10.38 15.41 6.29
CA PHE A 174 -11.70 14.80 6.36
C PHE A 174 -11.65 13.53 7.23
N THR A 175 -12.83 12.95 7.51
CA THR A 175 -12.94 11.73 8.32
C THR A 175 -13.51 10.58 7.49
N ILE A 176 -12.91 9.39 7.63
CA ILE A 176 -13.51 8.11 7.26
C ILE A 176 -13.80 7.35 8.54
N GLU A 177 -15.05 6.90 8.69
CA GLU A 177 -15.46 6.18 9.89
C GLU A 177 -14.72 4.84 10.01
N PRO A 178 -14.34 4.40 11.22
CA PRO A 178 -13.62 3.12 11.40
C PRO A 178 -14.33 1.91 10.80
N LYS A 179 -15.68 1.91 10.76
CA LYS A 179 -16.45 0.84 10.12
C LYS A 179 -16.27 0.75 8.62
N ASP A 180 -15.85 1.85 7.99
CA ASP A 180 -15.60 1.99 6.55
C ASP A 180 -14.12 1.71 6.19
N ILE A 181 -13.31 1.28 7.16
CA ILE A 181 -11.92 0.85 6.98
C ILE A 181 -11.85 -0.66 7.20
N LEU A 182 -11.73 -1.41 6.12
CA LEU A 182 -11.60 -2.85 6.12
C LEU A 182 -10.13 -3.23 6.06
N ASP A 183 -9.64 -3.88 7.11
CA ASP A 183 -8.30 -4.45 7.17
C ASP A 183 -8.36 -5.99 6.99
N LYS A 184 -7.21 -6.66 7.07
CA LYS A 184 -7.13 -8.12 6.88
C LYS A 184 -8.03 -8.97 7.82
N ARG A 185 -8.63 -8.40 8.87
CA ARG A 185 -9.63 -9.09 9.70
C ARG A 185 -10.98 -9.27 9.01
N PHE A 186 -11.21 -8.55 7.91
CA PHE A 186 -12.42 -8.63 7.09
C PHE A 186 -12.23 -9.50 5.84
N GLY A 187 -11.05 -10.09 5.67
CA GLY A 187 -10.70 -10.98 4.60
C GLY A 187 -9.18 -11.09 4.46
N GLU A 188 -8.67 -12.28 4.24
CA GLU A 188 -7.24 -12.52 4.00
C GLU A 188 -6.81 -11.95 2.64
N ASP A 189 -7.77 -11.87 1.72
CA ASP A 189 -7.59 -11.30 0.39
C ASP A 189 -8.61 -10.21 0.05
N LYS A 190 -8.40 -9.52 -1.06
CA LYS A 190 -9.26 -8.42 -1.51
C LYS A 190 -10.66 -8.90 -1.91
N SER A 191 -10.81 -10.13 -2.40
CA SER A 191 -12.12 -10.68 -2.77
C SER A 191 -13.03 -10.83 -1.55
N GLU A 192 -12.49 -11.30 -0.43
CA GLU A 192 -13.24 -11.42 0.82
C GLU A 192 -13.65 -10.05 1.38
N GLN A 193 -12.76 -9.04 1.28
CA GLN A 193 -13.09 -7.67 1.63
C GLN A 193 -14.24 -7.12 0.76
N MET A 194 -14.24 -7.39 -0.56
CA MET A 194 -15.33 -6.97 -1.47
C MET A 194 -16.65 -7.68 -1.12
N ILE A 195 -16.62 -8.98 -0.81
CA ILE A 195 -17.78 -9.74 -0.33
C ILE A 195 -18.31 -9.14 0.98
N HIS A 196 -17.43 -8.72 1.88
CA HIS A 196 -17.86 -8.03 3.11
C HIS A 196 -18.57 -6.71 2.80
N ILE A 197 -18.07 -5.89 1.86
CA ILE A 197 -18.70 -4.64 1.42
C ILE A 197 -20.14 -4.92 0.95
N VAL A 198 -20.33 -5.89 0.04
CA VAL A 198 -21.64 -6.28 -0.48
C VAL A 198 -22.62 -6.62 0.64
N LYS A 199 -22.18 -7.47 1.58
CA LYS A 199 -23.02 -7.91 2.71
C LYS A 199 -23.35 -6.77 3.67
N PHE A 200 -22.37 -5.95 4.02
CA PHE A 200 -22.51 -4.90 5.03
C PHE A 200 -23.35 -3.73 4.53
N TYR A 201 -23.10 -3.27 3.29
CA TYR A 201 -23.81 -2.14 2.70
C TYR A 201 -25.06 -2.53 1.92
N LYS A 202 -25.32 -3.84 1.73
CA LYS A 202 -26.47 -4.38 0.98
C LYS A 202 -26.53 -3.84 -0.45
N VAL A 203 -25.39 -3.85 -1.14
CA VAL A 203 -25.23 -3.44 -2.53
C VAL A 203 -24.90 -4.64 -3.41
N ASN A 204 -24.96 -4.49 -4.74
CA ASN A 204 -24.51 -5.52 -5.67
C ASN A 204 -23.01 -5.35 -5.97
N PHE A 205 -22.35 -6.41 -6.45
CA PHE A 205 -20.96 -6.34 -6.86
C PHE A 205 -20.72 -5.29 -7.95
N GLU A 206 -21.65 -5.15 -8.91
CA GLU A 206 -21.60 -4.17 -9.99
C GLU A 206 -21.66 -2.71 -9.50
N ASP A 207 -22.09 -2.47 -8.27
CA ASP A 207 -22.10 -1.15 -7.64
C ASP A 207 -20.75 -0.75 -7.04
N ILE A 208 -19.78 -1.67 -6.98
CA ILE A 208 -18.47 -1.44 -6.37
C ILE A 208 -17.44 -1.06 -7.45
N TYR A 209 -16.73 0.03 -7.19
CA TYR A 209 -15.56 0.48 -7.93
C TYR A 209 -14.35 0.32 -7.02
N PHE A 210 -13.44 -0.57 -7.38
CA PHE A 210 -12.25 -0.87 -6.57
C PHE A 210 -10.98 -0.34 -7.25
N VAL A 211 -10.23 0.50 -6.54
CA VAL A 211 -8.95 1.06 -6.98
C VAL A 211 -7.84 0.48 -6.13
N ASP A 212 -6.84 -0.10 -6.80
CA ASP A 212 -5.67 -0.72 -6.16
C ASP A 212 -4.43 -0.48 -7.03
N ASP A 213 -3.22 -0.47 -6.45
CA ASP A 213 -1.96 -0.35 -7.18
C ASP A 213 -1.41 -1.71 -7.65
N GLN A 214 -1.98 -2.82 -7.13
CA GLN A 214 -1.57 -4.19 -7.44
C GLN A 214 -2.50 -4.83 -8.49
N VAL A 215 -1.96 -5.07 -9.68
CA VAL A 215 -2.71 -5.72 -10.78
C VAL A 215 -3.27 -7.10 -10.34
N SER A 216 -2.50 -7.86 -9.56
CA SER A 216 -2.92 -9.17 -9.05
C SER A 216 -4.19 -9.09 -8.20
N HIS A 217 -4.34 -8.06 -7.37
CA HIS A 217 -5.56 -7.85 -6.57
C HIS A 217 -6.77 -7.54 -7.45
N LEU A 218 -6.57 -6.76 -8.50
CA LEU A 218 -7.63 -6.39 -9.45
C LEU A 218 -8.08 -7.60 -10.28
N ILE A 219 -7.12 -8.40 -10.79
CA ILE A 219 -7.41 -9.64 -11.52
C ILE A 219 -8.17 -10.63 -10.62
N GLN A 220 -7.77 -10.76 -9.36
CA GLN A 220 -8.41 -11.64 -8.39
C GLN A 220 -9.86 -11.23 -8.09
N THR A 221 -10.13 -9.94 -7.97
CA THR A 221 -11.45 -9.43 -7.57
C THR A 221 -12.42 -9.25 -8.73
N ARG A 222 -11.92 -9.06 -9.97
CA ARG A 222 -12.74 -8.85 -11.17
C ARG A 222 -13.81 -9.92 -11.42
N PRO A 223 -13.55 -11.24 -11.21
CA PRO A 223 -14.56 -12.28 -11.42
C PRO A 223 -15.81 -12.15 -10.53
N LEU A 224 -15.75 -11.37 -9.46
CA LEU A 224 -16.93 -11.05 -8.64
C LEU A 224 -17.94 -10.13 -9.35
N GLY A 225 -17.56 -9.49 -10.47
CA GLY A 225 -18.40 -8.53 -11.22
C GLY A 225 -18.22 -7.08 -10.77
N ILE A 226 -17.23 -6.78 -9.91
CA ILE A 226 -16.89 -5.41 -9.52
C ILE A 226 -16.14 -4.70 -10.64
N LYS A 227 -16.18 -3.37 -10.63
CA LYS A 227 -15.42 -2.53 -11.55
C LYS A 227 -14.06 -2.21 -10.97
N VAL A 228 -13.00 -2.75 -11.57
CA VAL A 228 -11.63 -2.65 -11.10
C VAL A 228 -10.85 -1.58 -11.84
N ILE A 229 -9.99 -0.84 -11.13
CA ILE A 229 -9.25 0.30 -11.64
C ILE A 229 -7.83 0.26 -11.08
N LEU A 230 -6.83 0.32 -11.96
CA LEU A 230 -5.43 0.37 -11.55
C LEU A 230 -5.00 1.81 -11.25
N ALA A 231 -4.40 2.01 -10.07
CA ALA A 231 -3.73 3.23 -9.68
C ALA A 231 -2.36 3.34 -10.38
N GLY A 232 -2.35 3.76 -11.65
CA GLY A 232 -1.15 3.86 -12.47
C GLY A 232 -0.20 5.00 -12.08
N TRP A 233 -0.62 5.91 -11.21
CA TRP A 233 0.21 7.00 -10.67
C TRP A 233 1.20 6.57 -9.60
N SER A 234 1.13 5.33 -9.15
CA SER A 234 1.85 4.81 -7.99
C SER A 234 3.02 3.89 -8.38
N TYR A 235 2.99 2.66 -7.90
CA TYR A 235 4.11 1.72 -8.01
C TYR A 235 4.07 0.86 -9.27
N ALA A 236 2.89 0.72 -9.90
CA ALA A 236 2.72 -0.18 -11.04
C ALA A 236 3.76 0.08 -12.15
N THR A 237 4.49 -0.95 -12.53
CA THR A 237 5.44 -0.89 -13.65
C THR A 237 4.69 -0.80 -14.97
N GLU A 238 5.36 -0.36 -16.05
CA GLU A 238 4.74 -0.33 -17.38
C GLU A 238 4.25 -1.72 -17.82
N ALA A 239 5.00 -2.78 -17.50
CA ALA A 239 4.57 -4.16 -17.77
C ALA A 239 3.26 -4.52 -17.03
N GLN A 240 3.13 -4.11 -15.76
CA GLN A 240 1.89 -4.30 -14.99
C GLN A 240 0.72 -3.47 -15.53
N LYS A 241 0.97 -2.24 -15.98
CA LYS A 241 -0.06 -1.42 -16.64
C LYS A 241 -0.51 -2.01 -17.97
N GLU A 242 0.42 -2.54 -18.77
CA GLU A 242 0.10 -3.26 -20.00
C GLU A 242 -0.71 -4.53 -19.71
N GLU A 243 -0.36 -5.29 -18.68
CA GLU A 243 -1.13 -6.46 -18.25
C GLU A 243 -2.55 -6.07 -17.83
N ALA A 244 -2.71 -5.00 -17.05
CA ALA A 244 -4.01 -4.47 -16.68
C ALA A 244 -4.86 -4.12 -17.92
N ARG A 245 -4.26 -3.44 -18.92
CA ARG A 245 -4.98 -3.08 -20.17
C ARG A 245 -5.37 -4.32 -20.99
N LYS A 246 -4.52 -5.36 -21.06
CA LYS A 246 -4.85 -6.65 -21.70
C LYS A 246 -6.02 -7.36 -21.04
N GLN A 247 -6.23 -7.11 -19.74
CA GLN A 247 -7.34 -7.63 -18.95
C GLN A 247 -8.55 -6.68 -18.94
N ASP A 248 -8.62 -5.66 -19.82
CA ASP A 248 -9.66 -4.62 -19.83
C ASP A 248 -9.85 -3.91 -18.47
N ILE A 249 -8.77 -3.81 -17.68
CA ILE A 249 -8.76 -3.05 -16.44
C ILE A 249 -8.44 -1.58 -16.77
N LEU A 250 -9.30 -0.66 -16.31
CA LEU A 250 -9.05 0.77 -16.47
C LEU A 250 -7.80 1.18 -15.69
N VAL A 251 -6.86 1.86 -16.37
CA VAL A 251 -5.66 2.43 -15.75
C VAL A 251 -5.82 3.94 -15.65
N ILE A 252 -5.73 4.50 -14.45
CA ILE A 252 -5.61 5.94 -14.24
C ILE A 252 -4.13 6.27 -14.09
N GLU A 253 -3.55 6.89 -15.11
CA GLU A 253 -2.09 7.11 -15.20
C GLU A 253 -1.57 8.18 -14.24
N ARG A 254 -2.39 9.21 -13.97
CA ARG A 254 -1.99 10.38 -13.18
C ARG A 254 -2.99 10.66 -12.09
N GLU A 255 -2.52 11.04 -10.92
CA GLU A 255 -3.39 11.38 -9.78
C GLU A 255 -4.36 12.55 -10.09
N GLU A 256 -3.98 13.47 -11.00
CA GLU A 256 -4.82 14.59 -11.41
C GLU A 256 -6.11 14.16 -12.07
N ASP A 257 -6.10 13.02 -12.75
CA ASP A 257 -7.25 12.50 -13.50
C ASP A 257 -8.22 11.69 -12.61
N PHE A 258 -7.80 11.33 -11.39
CA PHE A 258 -8.55 10.48 -10.47
C PHE A 258 -9.98 10.94 -10.26
N TYR A 259 -10.19 12.17 -9.79
CA TYR A 259 -11.52 12.66 -9.45
C TYR A 259 -12.48 12.62 -10.65
N ILE A 260 -12.04 13.12 -11.80
CA ILE A 260 -12.92 13.22 -12.97
C ILE A 260 -13.27 11.85 -13.56
N ILE A 261 -12.32 10.93 -13.59
CA ILE A 261 -12.53 9.58 -14.09
C ILE A 261 -13.45 8.80 -13.15
N ILE A 262 -13.19 8.84 -11.84
CA ILE A 262 -14.01 8.15 -10.85
C ILE A 262 -15.43 8.71 -10.83
N LYS A 263 -15.60 10.03 -10.81
CA LYS A 263 -16.92 10.66 -10.89
C LYS A 263 -17.72 10.20 -12.11
N ASN A 264 -17.11 10.27 -13.29
CA ASN A 264 -17.77 9.85 -14.53
C ASN A 264 -18.12 8.35 -14.53
N ALA A 265 -17.29 7.51 -13.92
CA ALA A 265 -17.54 6.08 -13.79
C ALA A 265 -18.72 5.80 -12.83
N LEU A 266 -18.78 6.51 -11.71
CA LEU A 266 -19.85 6.38 -10.71
C LEU A 266 -21.21 6.94 -11.21
N MET A 267 -21.22 7.87 -12.16
CA MET A 267 -22.45 8.48 -12.69
C MET A 267 -23.12 7.66 -13.81
N LYS A 268 -22.42 6.69 -14.41
CA LYS A 268 -22.95 5.74 -15.41
C LYS A 268 -23.68 4.57 -14.73
#